data_e9bab845e8633d7a4b1a63ab3c20402e
#
_entry.id   e9bab845e8633d7a4b1a63ab3c20402e
#
_cell.length_a   1.000
_cell.length_b   1.000
_cell.length_c   1.000
_cell.angle_alpha   90.00
_cell.angle_beta   90.00
_cell.angle_gamma   90.00
#
_symmetry.space_group_name_H-M   'P 1'
#
loop_
_entity.id
_entity.type
_entity.pdbx_description
1 polymer ?
#
loop_
_entity_poly.entity_id
_entity_poly.type
_entity_poly.pdbx_seq_one_letter_code
_entity_poly.pdbx_strand_id
1 'polypeptide(L)'
;MKIYIDFYEETLKLALHYANKNQMGFVRSTMKECVEGMLDLIWKNEIGGDSKKNDFVSARSRGGHTLKFQVDRHLYTNDKLVSIGECKAYLDRCFMERASSDFGRIVRGVQEKPETFILALEDAVGTSAYNFYMDEGNIDHVFYLCDGKRSPTKPIWRPQFYKPINEDKLETFLQFIRSFK
;
A
#
# COMPACT_ATOMS: atom_id res chain seq x y z
N MET A 1 -9.09 11.59 -10.95
CA MET A 1 -7.86 10.96 -11.52
C MET A 1 -6.69 11.94 -11.61
N LYS A 2 -6.78 13.03 -12.36
CA LYS A 2 -5.67 13.99 -12.57
C LYS A 2 -5.01 14.45 -11.26
N ILE A 3 -5.78 14.83 -10.23
CA ILE A 3 -5.24 15.30 -8.95
C ILE A 3 -4.30 14.27 -8.27
N TYR A 4 -4.53 12.98 -8.44
CA TYR A 4 -3.70 11.92 -7.87
C TYR A 4 -2.39 11.76 -8.64
N ILE A 5 -2.45 11.91 -9.97
CA ILE A 5 -1.26 11.89 -10.84
C ILE A 5 -0.40 13.12 -10.56
N ASP A 6 -1.01 14.31 -10.48
CA ASP A 6 -0.30 15.56 -10.17
C ASP A 6 0.40 15.45 -8.79
N PHE A 7 -0.26 14.87 -7.79
CA PHE A 7 0.33 14.62 -6.47
C PHE A 7 1.56 13.70 -6.54
N TYR A 8 1.47 12.62 -7.32
CA TYR A 8 2.60 11.71 -7.54
C TYR A 8 3.77 12.43 -8.23
N GLU A 9 3.50 13.18 -9.29
CA GLU A 9 4.54 13.89 -10.05
C GLU A 9 5.25 14.96 -9.21
N GLU A 10 4.52 15.71 -8.41
CA GLU A 10 5.13 16.70 -7.48
C GLU A 10 6.02 16.02 -6.43
N THR A 11 5.57 14.89 -5.89
CA THR A 11 6.36 14.12 -4.92
C THR A 11 7.60 13.51 -5.59
N LEU A 12 7.48 13.06 -6.84
CA LEU A 12 8.62 12.56 -7.62
C LEU A 12 9.67 13.65 -7.86
N LYS A 13 9.26 14.89 -8.15
CA LYS A 13 10.19 16.03 -8.27
C LYS A 13 10.97 16.26 -6.97
N LEU A 14 10.30 16.15 -5.82
CA LEU A 14 10.95 16.25 -4.51
C LEU A 14 11.96 15.12 -4.28
N ALA A 15 11.59 13.89 -4.62
CA ALA A 15 12.49 12.74 -4.53
C ALA A 15 13.72 12.89 -5.43
N LEU A 16 13.54 13.43 -6.65
CA LEU A 16 14.66 13.79 -7.57
C LEU A 16 15.59 14.81 -6.94
N HIS A 17 15.05 15.83 -6.28
CA HIS A 17 15.84 16.85 -5.60
C HIS A 17 16.73 16.23 -4.50
N TYR A 18 16.19 15.33 -3.68
CA TYR A 18 16.98 14.62 -2.67
C TYR A 18 18.03 13.67 -3.29
N ALA A 19 17.68 12.99 -4.38
CA ALA A 19 18.62 12.11 -5.08
C ALA A 19 19.82 12.87 -5.63
N ASN A 20 19.61 14.06 -6.20
CA ASN A 20 20.67 14.93 -6.71
C ASN A 20 21.61 15.42 -5.59
N LYS A 21 21.14 15.42 -4.34
CA LYS A 21 21.94 15.73 -3.14
C LYS A 21 22.54 14.49 -2.48
N ASN A 22 22.45 13.31 -3.09
CA ASN A 22 22.84 12.01 -2.51
C ASN A 22 22.16 11.68 -1.17
N GLN A 23 20.98 12.21 -0.92
CA GLN A 23 20.18 12.01 0.31
C GLN A 23 19.23 10.82 0.16
N MET A 24 19.75 9.62 -0.02
CA MET A 24 18.99 8.41 -0.39
C MET A 24 17.97 7.96 0.67
N GLY A 25 18.19 8.25 1.95
CA GLY A 25 17.23 8.03 3.02
C GLY A 25 15.94 8.83 2.78
N PHE A 26 16.09 10.12 2.44
CA PHE A 26 14.94 10.98 2.13
C PHE A 26 14.21 10.57 0.85
N VAL A 27 14.93 10.07 -0.18
CA VAL A 27 14.27 9.53 -1.39
C VAL A 27 13.32 8.39 -1.03
N ARG A 28 13.77 7.45 -0.20
CA ARG A 28 12.96 6.29 0.20
C ARG A 28 11.74 6.69 1.03
N SER A 29 11.93 7.55 2.04
CA SER A 29 10.81 8.02 2.86
C SER A 29 9.82 8.82 2.03
N THR A 30 10.28 9.75 1.18
CA THR A 30 9.44 10.54 0.29
C THR A 30 8.57 9.67 -0.61
N MET A 31 9.14 8.62 -1.21
CA MET A 31 8.37 7.75 -2.11
C MET A 31 7.42 6.81 -1.36
N LYS A 32 7.76 6.39 -0.13
CA LYS A 32 6.80 5.69 0.73
C LYS A 32 5.64 6.61 1.12
N GLU A 33 5.95 7.81 1.60
CA GLU A 33 4.98 8.82 1.99
C GLU A 33 4.10 9.26 0.79
N CYS A 34 4.63 9.20 -0.43
CA CYS A 34 3.86 9.43 -1.65
C CYS A 34 2.69 8.45 -1.77
N VAL A 35 2.95 7.13 -1.64
CA VAL A 35 1.90 6.11 -1.76
C VAL A 35 0.88 6.26 -0.64
N GLU A 36 1.35 6.47 0.58
CA GLU A 36 0.50 6.68 1.74
C GLU A 36 -0.37 7.94 1.60
N GLY A 37 0.23 9.07 1.20
CA GLY A 37 -0.49 10.33 1.01
C GLY A 37 -1.46 10.29 -0.17
N MET A 38 -1.12 9.57 -1.23
CA MET A 38 -2.03 9.36 -2.36
C MET A 38 -3.26 8.54 -1.95
N LEU A 39 -3.07 7.49 -1.14
CA LEU A 39 -4.19 6.73 -0.58
C LEU A 39 -5.09 7.60 0.31
N ASP A 40 -4.50 8.42 1.19
CA ASP A 40 -5.26 9.34 2.05
C ASP A 40 -6.08 10.33 1.22
N LEU A 41 -5.47 10.88 0.17
CA LEU A 41 -6.14 11.81 -0.75
C LEU A 41 -7.28 11.14 -1.52
N ILE A 42 -7.06 9.91 -2.01
CA ILE A 42 -8.08 9.12 -2.69
C ILE A 42 -9.23 8.81 -1.72
N TRP A 43 -8.94 8.30 -0.54
CA TRP A 43 -9.96 7.93 0.43
C TRP A 43 -10.84 9.13 0.82
N LYS A 44 -10.21 10.26 1.10
CA LYS A 44 -10.90 11.50 1.43
C LYS A 44 -11.83 11.98 0.29
N ASN A 45 -11.35 11.93 -0.95
CA ASN A 45 -12.11 12.46 -2.09
C ASN A 45 -13.20 11.51 -2.58
N GLU A 46 -12.94 10.20 -2.53
CA GLU A 46 -13.88 9.21 -3.09
C GLU A 46 -14.91 8.75 -2.06
N ILE A 47 -14.54 8.66 -0.79
CA ILE A 47 -15.39 8.12 0.28
C ILE A 47 -15.84 9.20 1.27
N GLY A 48 -14.95 10.13 1.63
CA GLY A 48 -15.17 11.11 2.69
C GLY A 48 -14.99 10.53 4.10
N GLY A 49 -14.53 9.28 4.21
CA GLY A 49 -14.25 8.61 5.48
C GLY A 49 -12.86 8.90 6.02
N ASP A 50 -12.55 8.35 7.21
CA ASP A 50 -11.27 8.51 7.88
C ASP A 50 -10.24 7.48 7.38
N SER A 51 -9.05 7.97 7.05
CA SER A 51 -7.84 7.16 6.86
C SER A 51 -6.90 7.44 8.03
N LYS A 52 -6.61 6.41 8.83
CA LYS A 52 -5.76 6.57 10.01
C LYS A 52 -4.40 5.92 9.81
N LYS A 53 -3.35 6.71 10.01
CA LYS A 53 -1.96 6.27 10.09
C LYS A 53 -1.61 5.91 11.54
N ASN A 54 -0.78 4.89 11.71
CA ASN A 54 -0.29 4.48 13.02
C ASN A 54 -1.39 4.06 14.02
N ASP A 55 -2.55 3.69 13.55
CA ASP A 55 -3.59 3.07 14.37
C ASP A 55 -3.29 1.58 14.58
N PHE A 56 -4.01 0.94 15.48
CA PHE A 56 -3.79 -0.45 15.84
C PHE A 56 -5.08 -1.26 15.71
N VAL A 57 -4.97 -2.42 15.07
CA VAL A 57 -6.00 -3.44 15.15
C VAL A 57 -5.66 -4.40 16.27
N SER A 58 -6.57 -4.57 17.21
CA SER A 58 -6.45 -5.55 18.28
C SER A 58 -6.95 -6.91 17.79
N ALA A 59 -6.06 -7.88 17.69
CA ALA A 59 -6.42 -9.24 17.30
C ALA A 59 -6.25 -10.21 18.48
N ARG A 60 -7.22 -11.12 18.67
CA ARG A 60 -7.26 -12.08 19.77
C ARG A 60 -6.86 -13.46 19.29
N SER A 61 -5.92 -14.11 19.99
CA SER A 61 -5.53 -15.49 19.73
C SER A 61 -6.58 -16.48 20.24
N ARG A 62 -6.52 -17.74 19.80
CA ARG A 62 -7.36 -18.83 20.31
C ARG A 62 -7.20 -19.04 21.83
N GLY A 63 -6.02 -18.78 22.38
CA GLY A 63 -5.75 -18.85 23.82
C GLY A 63 -6.19 -17.60 24.60
N GLY A 64 -6.90 -16.64 23.97
CA GLY A 64 -7.45 -15.46 24.62
C GLY A 64 -6.49 -14.28 24.76
N HIS A 65 -5.23 -14.41 24.34
CA HIS A 65 -4.26 -13.30 24.36
C HIS A 65 -4.54 -12.31 23.25
N THR A 66 -4.45 -11.01 23.57
CA THR A 66 -4.66 -9.92 22.61
C THR A 66 -3.31 -9.31 22.23
N LEU A 67 -3.09 -9.16 20.91
CA LEU A 67 -1.98 -8.39 20.36
C LEU A 67 -2.52 -7.22 19.53
N LYS A 68 -1.75 -6.13 19.51
CA LYS A 68 -2.01 -4.98 18.65
C LYS A 68 -1.11 -5.05 17.44
N PHE A 69 -1.72 -4.98 16.25
CA PHE A 69 -1.04 -4.95 14.96
C PHE A 69 -1.17 -3.56 14.35
N GLN A 70 -0.07 -3.05 13.86
CA GLN A 70 -0.02 -1.80 13.12
C GLN A 70 0.23 -2.11 11.65
N VAL A 71 -0.61 -1.56 10.78
CA VAL A 71 -0.41 -1.54 9.33
C VAL A 71 -0.33 -0.10 8.85
N ASP A 72 0.12 0.13 7.62
CA ASP A 72 0.37 1.49 7.14
C ASP A 72 -0.92 2.35 7.14
N ARG A 73 -2.10 1.76 6.82
CA ARG A 73 -3.40 2.46 6.83
C ARG A 73 -4.56 1.61 7.33
N HIS A 74 -5.43 2.26 8.07
CA HIS A 74 -6.73 1.77 8.53
C HIS A 74 -7.81 2.67 7.94
N LEU A 75 -8.71 2.10 7.15
CA LEU A 75 -9.74 2.82 6.41
C LEU A 75 -11.12 2.60 7.06
N TYR A 76 -11.77 3.71 7.39
CA TYR A 76 -13.03 3.71 8.11
C TYR A 76 -14.14 4.37 7.29
N THR A 77 -15.34 3.77 7.33
CA THR A 77 -16.60 4.38 6.90
C THR A 77 -17.60 4.30 8.05
N ASN A 78 -18.24 5.41 8.40
CA ASN A 78 -19.21 5.46 9.52
C ASN A 78 -18.65 4.81 10.81
N ASP A 79 -17.42 5.18 11.18
CA ASP A 79 -16.67 4.66 12.34
C ASP A 79 -16.37 3.14 12.32
N LYS A 80 -16.72 2.44 11.24
CA LYS A 80 -16.43 1.03 11.06
C LYS A 80 -15.14 0.87 10.26
N LEU A 81 -14.20 0.02 10.76
CA LEU A 81 -13.03 -0.40 10.02
C LEU A 81 -13.47 -1.30 8.85
N VAL A 82 -13.31 -0.82 7.62
CA VAL A 82 -13.72 -1.56 6.43
C VAL A 82 -12.55 -2.18 5.68
N SER A 83 -11.37 -1.56 5.78
CA SER A 83 -10.19 -2.09 5.10
C SER A 83 -8.90 -1.72 5.82
N ILE A 84 -7.87 -2.55 5.65
CA ILE A 84 -6.50 -2.30 6.10
C ILE A 84 -5.54 -2.47 4.94
N GLY A 85 -4.55 -1.59 4.86
CA GLY A 85 -3.63 -1.55 3.72
C GLY A 85 -2.18 -1.36 4.09
N GLU A 86 -1.31 -1.99 3.31
CA GLU A 86 0.14 -1.75 3.27
C GLU A 86 0.49 -0.92 2.04
N CYS A 87 1.29 0.14 2.22
CA CYS A 87 1.71 1.07 1.17
C CYS A 87 3.21 0.93 0.92
N LYS A 88 3.59 0.70 -0.33
CA LYS A 88 5.00 0.47 -0.69
C LYS A 88 5.37 1.23 -1.97
N ALA A 89 6.56 1.83 -2.01
CA ALA A 89 7.10 2.38 -3.25
C ALA A 89 7.37 1.26 -4.28
N TYR A 90 7.69 0.08 -3.81
CA TYR A 90 7.77 -1.15 -4.59
C TYR A 90 7.43 -2.33 -3.68
N LEU A 91 6.86 -3.36 -4.25
CA LEU A 91 6.53 -4.58 -3.55
C LEU A 91 7.52 -5.67 -3.97
N ASP A 92 8.28 -6.21 -3.01
CA ASP A 92 9.12 -7.38 -3.18
C ASP A 92 8.59 -8.58 -2.38
N ARG A 93 9.25 -9.73 -2.53
CA ARG A 93 8.86 -10.96 -1.84
C ARG A 93 8.82 -10.78 -0.31
N CYS A 94 9.83 -10.12 0.27
CA CYS A 94 9.93 -9.99 1.73
C CYS A 94 8.80 -9.12 2.30
N PHE A 95 8.43 -8.05 1.60
CA PHE A 95 7.29 -7.23 1.98
C PHE A 95 5.96 -7.97 1.83
N MET A 96 5.81 -8.76 0.76
CA MET A 96 4.59 -9.54 0.56
C MET A 96 4.41 -10.64 1.63
N GLU A 97 5.49 -11.35 1.97
CA GLU A 97 5.53 -12.34 3.05
C GLU A 97 5.12 -11.73 4.40
N ARG A 98 5.69 -10.57 4.71
CA ARG A 98 5.36 -9.84 5.94
C ARG A 98 3.90 -9.40 5.98
N ALA A 99 3.40 -8.81 4.90
CA ALA A 99 2.02 -8.38 4.81
C ALA A 99 1.05 -9.56 4.94
N SER A 100 1.29 -10.70 4.24
CA SER A 100 0.50 -11.92 4.38
C SER A 100 0.46 -12.41 5.82
N SER A 101 1.63 -12.45 6.50
CA SER A 101 1.71 -12.87 7.90
C SER A 101 0.91 -11.96 8.83
N ASP A 102 1.06 -10.65 8.71
CA ASP A 102 0.40 -9.67 9.59
C ASP A 102 -1.11 -9.62 9.33
N PHE A 103 -1.54 -9.55 8.08
CA PHE A 103 -2.95 -9.60 7.71
C PHE A 103 -3.61 -10.91 8.18
N GLY A 104 -2.95 -12.06 7.97
CA GLY A 104 -3.49 -13.35 8.43
C GLY A 104 -3.67 -13.43 9.95
N ARG A 105 -2.82 -12.78 10.74
CA ARG A 105 -2.98 -12.68 12.20
C ARG A 105 -4.14 -11.76 12.57
N ILE A 106 -4.26 -10.61 11.91
CA ILE A 106 -5.34 -9.66 12.13
C ILE A 106 -6.69 -10.30 11.81
N VAL A 107 -6.85 -10.81 10.58
CA VAL A 107 -8.11 -11.37 10.09
C VAL A 107 -8.62 -12.52 10.96
N ARG A 108 -7.72 -13.37 11.46
CA ARG A 108 -8.11 -14.47 12.38
C ARG A 108 -8.47 -14.00 13.79
N GLY A 109 -8.04 -12.81 14.18
CA GLY A 109 -8.19 -12.30 15.53
C GLY A 109 -9.28 -11.24 15.73
N VAL A 110 -9.91 -10.76 14.65
CA VAL A 110 -10.99 -9.77 14.69
C VAL A 110 -12.34 -10.43 14.46
N GLN A 111 -13.42 -9.82 14.97
CA GLN A 111 -14.77 -10.33 14.77
C GLN A 111 -15.29 -10.08 13.36
N GLU A 112 -15.04 -8.89 12.83
CA GLU A 112 -15.40 -8.51 11.48
C GLU A 112 -14.12 -8.38 10.65
N LYS A 113 -14.02 -9.19 9.60
CA LYS A 113 -12.86 -9.19 8.71
C LYS A 113 -12.85 -7.90 7.86
N PRO A 114 -11.85 -7.02 8.01
CA PRO A 114 -11.67 -5.94 7.06
C PRO A 114 -11.09 -6.50 5.75
N GLU A 115 -11.37 -5.87 4.63
CA GLU A 115 -10.65 -6.13 3.37
C GLU A 115 -9.17 -5.82 3.53
N THR A 116 -8.30 -6.67 3.00
CA THR A 116 -6.85 -6.52 3.10
C THR A 116 -6.26 -6.21 1.73
N PHE A 117 -5.43 -5.17 1.64
CA PHE A 117 -4.81 -4.84 0.37
C PHE A 117 -3.36 -4.36 0.51
N ILE A 118 -2.61 -4.49 -0.57
CA ILE A 118 -1.30 -3.87 -0.76
C ILE A 118 -1.41 -2.88 -1.92
N LEU A 119 -1.01 -1.63 -1.69
CA LEU A 119 -0.87 -0.61 -2.72
C LEU A 119 0.61 -0.33 -2.95
N ALA A 120 1.10 -0.55 -4.15
CA ALA A 120 2.49 -0.30 -4.52
C ALA A 120 2.59 0.48 -5.84
N LEU A 121 3.66 1.26 -6.00
CA LEU A 121 3.96 1.87 -7.30
C LEU A 121 4.44 0.80 -8.27
N GLU A 122 5.43 0.00 -7.88
CA GLU A 122 6.08 -0.95 -8.78
C GLU A 122 6.08 -2.40 -8.26
N ASP A 123 5.92 -3.33 -9.20
CA ASP A 123 6.05 -4.77 -8.96
C ASP A 123 7.53 -5.20 -9.00
N ALA A 124 7.99 -5.86 -7.93
CA ALA A 124 9.27 -6.53 -7.84
C ALA A 124 9.13 -7.98 -7.34
N VAL A 125 7.90 -8.50 -7.28
CA VAL A 125 7.60 -9.86 -6.83
C VAL A 125 7.71 -10.84 -8.01
N GLY A 126 8.39 -11.95 -7.80
CA GLY A 126 8.38 -13.06 -8.77
C GLY A 126 7.00 -13.72 -8.81
N THR A 127 6.56 -14.16 -10.01
CA THR A 127 5.23 -14.72 -10.22
C THR A 127 4.90 -15.87 -9.26
N SER A 128 5.84 -16.79 -9.01
CA SER A 128 5.61 -17.91 -8.10
C SER A 128 5.40 -17.46 -6.64
N ALA A 129 6.15 -16.45 -6.18
CA ALA A 129 5.96 -15.92 -4.84
C ALA A 129 4.64 -15.16 -4.74
N TYR A 130 4.28 -14.40 -5.77
CA TYR A 130 2.99 -13.69 -5.82
C TYR A 130 1.83 -14.69 -5.70
N ASN A 131 1.78 -15.71 -6.54
CA ASN A 131 0.72 -16.73 -6.51
C ASN A 131 0.66 -17.43 -5.15
N PHE A 132 1.82 -17.82 -4.60
CA PHE A 132 1.88 -18.48 -3.29
C PHE A 132 1.19 -17.66 -2.18
N TYR A 133 1.53 -16.37 -2.04
CA TYR A 133 0.95 -15.54 -0.98
C TYR A 133 -0.50 -15.14 -1.24
N MET A 134 -0.92 -15.04 -2.50
CA MET A 134 -2.34 -14.86 -2.84
C MET A 134 -3.17 -16.11 -2.52
N ASP A 135 -2.62 -17.30 -2.79
CA ASP A 135 -3.28 -18.59 -2.50
C ASP A 135 -3.44 -18.85 -0.99
N GLU A 136 -2.57 -18.25 -0.13
CA GLU A 136 -2.77 -18.28 1.32
C GLU A 136 -4.05 -17.57 1.78
N GLY A 137 -4.62 -16.69 0.97
CA GLY A 137 -5.89 -15.99 1.22
C GLY A 137 -5.85 -14.98 2.37
N ASN A 138 -4.65 -14.52 2.76
CA ASN A 138 -4.49 -13.48 3.79
C ASN A 138 -4.45 -12.07 3.19
N ILE A 139 -4.19 -11.96 1.87
CA ILE A 139 -4.18 -10.72 1.10
C ILE A 139 -5.32 -10.82 0.09
N ASP A 140 -6.32 -9.96 0.21
CA ASP A 140 -7.47 -9.98 -0.70
C ASP A 140 -7.11 -9.30 -2.03
N HIS A 141 -6.32 -8.21 -2.00
CA HIS A 141 -5.99 -7.44 -3.20
C HIS A 141 -4.54 -6.94 -3.21
N VAL A 142 -3.94 -6.89 -4.41
CA VAL A 142 -2.64 -6.23 -4.65
C VAL A 142 -2.79 -5.31 -5.86
N PHE A 143 -2.49 -4.04 -5.67
CA PHE A 143 -2.54 -3.02 -6.72
C PHE A 143 -1.15 -2.47 -7.00
N TYR A 144 -0.80 -2.43 -8.28
CA TYR A 144 0.40 -1.77 -8.79
C TYR A 144 -0.02 -0.59 -9.63
N LEU A 145 0.48 0.60 -9.33
CA LEU A 145 0.09 1.82 -10.05
C LEU A 145 0.92 2.11 -11.29
N CYS A 146 2.12 1.53 -11.39
CA CYS A 146 2.99 1.68 -12.56
C CYS A 146 3.09 0.39 -13.37
N ASP A 147 3.52 0.50 -14.64
CA ASP A 147 3.66 -0.64 -15.53
C ASP A 147 4.95 -1.42 -15.36
N GLY A 148 4.84 -2.73 -15.67
CA GLY A 148 5.95 -3.66 -15.78
C GLY A 148 6.63 -3.97 -14.46
N LYS A 149 7.52 -4.95 -14.51
CA LYS A 149 8.29 -5.39 -13.34
C LYS A 149 9.53 -4.53 -13.14
N ARG A 150 9.87 -4.33 -11.87
CA ARG A 150 11.13 -3.70 -11.50
C ARG A 150 12.27 -4.71 -11.60
N SER A 151 13.39 -4.28 -12.17
CA SER A 151 14.61 -5.09 -12.13
C SER A 151 15.24 -5.04 -10.74
N PRO A 152 15.52 -6.19 -10.09
CA PRO A 152 16.16 -6.23 -8.77
C PRO A 152 17.59 -5.67 -8.78
N THR A 153 18.24 -5.59 -9.96
CA THR A 153 19.60 -5.07 -10.12
C THR A 153 19.65 -3.55 -10.24
N LYS A 154 18.51 -2.88 -10.50
CA LYS A 154 18.47 -1.43 -10.58
C LYS A 154 18.24 -0.81 -9.22
N PRO A 155 19.06 0.17 -8.80
CA PRO A 155 18.88 0.83 -7.52
C PRO A 155 17.50 1.48 -7.42
N ILE A 156 16.72 1.04 -6.45
CA ILE A 156 15.35 1.46 -6.17
C ILE A 156 15.21 2.97 -5.99
N TRP A 157 16.22 3.57 -5.40
CA TRP A 157 16.25 4.97 -4.98
C TRP A 157 16.71 5.94 -6.06
N ARG A 158 16.92 5.48 -7.30
CA ARG A 158 17.24 6.39 -8.40
C ARG A 158 15.95 6.82 -9.09
N PRO A 159 15.53 8.08 -8.95
CA PRO A 159 14.25 8.57 -9.47
C PRO A 159 14.08 8.40 -10.98
N GLN A 160 15.20 8.41 -11.75
CA GLN A 160 15.13 8.15 -13.18
C GLN A 160 14.59 6.76 -13.57
N PHE A 161 14.44 5.85 -12.60
CA PHE A 161 13.82 4.54 -12.80
C PHE A 161 12.36 4.47 -12.35
N TYR A 162 11.84 5.52 -11.73
CA TYR A 162 10.41 5.61 -11.44
C TYR A 162 9.64 5.82 -12.74
N LYS A 163 8.54 5.13 -12.83
CA LYS A 163 7.67 5.11 -13.99
C LYS A 163 6.45 6.00 -13.76
N PRO A 164 5.82 6.53 -14.81
CA PRO A 164 4.56 7.24 -14.66
C PRO A 164 3.48 6.30 -14.10
N ILE A 165 2.50 6.89 -13.43
CA ILE A 165 1.28 6.20 -13.06
C ILE A 165 0.56 5.76 -14.33
N ASN A 166 0.12 4.50 -14.36
CA ASN A 166 -0.77 3.99 -15.40
C ASN A 166 -2.22 4.32 -15.00
N GLU A 167 -2.93 5.04 -15.86
CA GLU A 167 -4.29 5.53 -15.57
C GLU A 167 -5.29 4.39 -15.39
N ASP A 168 -5.20 3.31 -16.17
CA ASP A 168 -6.12 2.16 -16.08
C ASP A 168 -5.93 1.42 -14.74
N LYS A 169 -4.69 1.30 -14.29
CA LYS A 169 -4.38 0.70 -12.98
C LYS A 169 -4.85 1.56 -11.82
N LEU A 170 -4.67 2.87 -11.94
CA LEU A 170 -5.20 3.81 -10.98
C LEU A 170 -6.73 3.74 -10.95
N GLU A 171 -7.40 3.71 -12.09
CA GLU A 171 -8.86 3.57 -12.16
C GLU A 171 -9.33 2.25 -11.54
N THR A 172 -8.64 1.13 -11.79
CA THR A 172 -8.94 -0.15 -11.14
C THR A 172 -8.87 -0.03 -9.62
N PHE A 173 -7.85 0.65 -9.08
CA PHE A 173 -7.76 0.91 -7.66
C PHE A 173 -8.87 1.85 -7.15
N LEU A 174 -9.21 2.89 -7.91
CA LEU A 174 -10.32 3.78 -7.58
C LEU A 174 -11.67 3.05 -7.53
N GLN A 175 -11.93 2.10 -8.43
CA GLN A 175 -13.13 1.27 -8.42
C GLN A 175 -13.18 0.40 -7.15
N PHE A 176 -12.07 -0.19 -6.74
CA PHE A 176 -11.97 -0.89 -5.46
C PHE A 176 -12.31 0.03 -4.28
N ILE A 177 -11.72 1.22 -4.23
CA ILE A 177 -12.03 2.18 -3.16
C ILE A 177 -13.51 2.57 -3.17
N ARG A 178 -14.09 2.84 -4.33
CA ARG A 178 -15.52 3.22 -4.47
C ARG A 178 -16.48 2.11 -4.04
N SER A 179 -16.06 0.86 -3.99
CA SER A 179 -16.90 -0.25 -3.50
C SER A 179 -17.25 -0.16 -2.01
N PHE A 180 -16.58 0.73 -1.27
CA PHE A 180 -16.85 0.98 0.16
C PHE A 180 -17.86 2.13 0.41
N LYS A 181 -18.47 2.71 -0.65
CA LYS A 181 -19.50 3.77 -0.52
C LYS A 181 -20.80 3.30 0.14
#